data_ffe2ee81b666935a497ab4831668c3c8
#
_entry.id   ffe2ee81b666935a497ab4831668c3c8
#
_cell.length_a   1.000
_cell.length_b   1.000
_cell.length_c   1.000
_cell.angle_alpha   90.00
_cell.angle_beta   90.00
_cell.angle_gamma   90.00
#
_symmetry.space_group_name_H-M   'P 1'
#
loop_
_entity.id
_entity.type
_entity.pdbx_description
1 polymer ?
#
loop_
_entity_poly.entity_id
_entity_poly.type
_entity_poly.pdbx_seq_one_letter_code
_entity_poly.pdbx_strand_id
1 'polypeptide(L)'
;MAALHARKSGTEADNPSSDVLRFGPDKPLSLDAGVTLSPFQIAYKTYGTLNADKSNAILVCHALTGDQHVASTNPVTGKPGGWEVLIGPGRITDPARFFVICSNVLGGCLGSTGPATTDPATGKPYGLNLPVITIRDMVRAQ
;
A
#
# COMPACT_ATOMS: atom_id res chain seq x y z
N MET A 1 -24.00 15.66 16.22
CA MET A 1 -23.04 16.49 15.44
C MET A 1 -21.97 15.59 14.89
N ALA A 2 -21.99 15.31 13.60
CA ALA A 2 -20.97 14.48 12.93
C ALA A 2 -19.71 15.33 12.76
N ALA A 3 -18.58 14.90 13.36
CA ALA A 3 -17.30 15.55 13.16
C ALA A 3 -16.91 15.39 11.69
N LEU A 4 -16.92 16.49 10.93
CA LEU A 4 -16.30 16.56 9.61
C LEU A 4 -14.81 16.29 9.81
N HIS A 5 -14.35 15.11 9.43
CA HIS A 5 -12.92 14.86 9.27
C HIS A 5 -12.44 15.78 8.14
N ALA A 6 -11.63 16.78 8.50
CA ALA A 6 -10.96 17.63 7.54
C ALA A 6 -10.21 16.72 6.53
N ARG A 7 -10.59 16.77 5.27
CA ARG A 7 -9.84 16.10 4.19
C ARG A 7 -8.41 16.64 4.24
N LYS A 8 -7.43 15.76 4.46
CA LYS A 8 -6.03 16.12 4.30
C LYS A 8 -5.87 16.67 2.88
N SER A 9 -5.25 17.84 2.75
CA SER A 9 -4.91 18.41 1.46
C SER A 9 -3.90 17.47 0.78
N GLY A 10 -4.25 16.91 -0.36
CA GLY A 10 -3.44 15.98 -1.13
C GLY A 10 -4.28 14.86 -1.75
N THR A 11 -3.78 14.26 -2.80
CA THR A 11 -4.42 13.10 -3.44
C THR A 11 -4.19 11.85 -2.60
N GLU A 12 -5.05 10.83 -2.71
CA GLU A 12 -4.84 9.52 -2.08
C GLU A 12 -3.52 8.88 -2.54
N ALA A 13 -3.02 9.24 -3.73
CA ALA A 13 -1.74 8.78 -4.25
C ALA A 13 -0.53 9.28 -3.45
N ASP A 14 -0.58 10.52 -2.93
CA ASP A 14 0.52 11.13 -2.18
C ASP A 14 0.35 10.96 -0.67
N ASN A 15 -0.90 11.03 -0.20
CA ASN A 15 -1.25 10.98 1.22
C ASN A 15 -2.39 9.97 1.45
N PRO A 16 -2.10 8.66 1.39
CA PRO A 16 -3.12 7.64 1.54
C PRO A 16 -3.79 7.69 2.91
N SER A 17 -5.03 7.25 2.95
CA SER A 17 -5.80 7.07 4.18
C SER A 17 -5.33 5.87 5.00
N SER A 18 -4.55 4.97 4.41
CA SER A 18 -3.88 3.85 5.07
C SER A 18 -2.51 4.24 5.64
N ASP A 19 -1.86 3.29 6.31
CA ASP A 19 -0.47 3.45 6.72
C ASP A 19 0.45 3.52 5.51
N VAL A 20 1.61 4.19 5.66
CA VAL A 20 2.58 4.34 4.58
C VAL A 20 4.01 4.31 5.11
N LEU A 21 4.86 3.55 4.44
CA LEU A 21 6.31 3.62 4.58
C LEU A 21 6.89 4.48 3.46
N ARG A 22 7.72 5.45 3.84
CA ARG A 22 8.41 6.33 2.89
C ARG A 22 9.89 6.04 2.91
N PHE A 23 10.44 5.90 1.71
CA PHE A 23 11.85 5.61 1.48
C PHE A 23 12.50 6.82 0.82
N GLY A 24 13.54 7.35 1.47
CA GLY A 24 14.29 8.51 1.00
C GLY A 24 15.52 8.13 0.17
N PRO A 25 16.41 9.12 -0.07
CA PRO A 25 17.62 8.92 -0.88
C PRO A 25 18.59 7.88 -0.30
N ASP A 26 18.52 7.63 1.00
CA ASP A 26 19.33 6.62 1.72
C ASP A 26 18.90 5.17 1.44
N LYS A 27 17.70 4.98 0.90
CA LYS A 27 17.14 3.66 0.56
C LYS A 27 16.49 3.69 -0.82
N PRO A 28 17.23 3.95 -1.88
CA PRO A 28 16.69 3.96 -3.24
C PRO A 28 16.35 2.55 -3.71
N LEU A 29 15.38 2.43 -4.61
CA LEU A 29 15.02 1.18 -5.25
C LEU A 29 15.63 1.12 -6.66
N SER A 30 16.54 0.18 -6.89
CA SER A 30 17.06 -0.11 -8.23
C SER A 30 16.05 -0.97 -9.00
N LEU A 31 15.57 -0.46 -10.12
CA LEU A 31 14.58 -1.13 -10.96
C LEU A 31 15.25 -1.99 -12.04
N ASP A 32 14.55 -3.05 -12.46
CA ASP A 32 15.01 -3.90 -13.57
C ASP A 32 15.16 -3.12 -14.90
N ALA A 33 14.47 -2.00 -15.04
CA ALA A 33 14.61 -1.06 -16.15
C ALA A 33 15.95 -0.30 -16.17
N GLY A 34 16.87 -0.54 -15.22
CA GLY A 34 18.18 0.10 -15.15
C GLY A 34 18.17 1.52 -14.58
N VAL A 35 17.05 1.96 -14.03
CA VAL A 35 16.91 3.26 -13.36
C VAL A 35 16.65 3.10 -11.88
N THR A 36 16.87 4.17 -11.11
CA THR A 36 16.64 4.20 -9.67
C THR A 36 15.40 5.01 -9.36
N LEU A 37 14.49 4.45 -8.56
CA LEU A 37 13.33 5.14 -8.03
C LEU A 37 13.63 5.65 -6.62
N SER A 38 13.63 6.97 -6.45
CA SER A 38 13.86 7.62 -5.15
C SER A 38 13.44 9.09 -5.21
N PRO A 39 12.68 9.59 -4.23
CA PRO A 39 12.04 8.83 -3.15
C PRO A 39 10.87 7.97 -3.67
N PHE A 40 10.44 7.02 -2.86
CA PHE A 40 9.22 6.26 -3.12
C PHE A 40 8.50 5.90 -1.82
N GLN A 41 7.25 5.47 -1.92
CA GLN A 41 6.47 5.03 -0.77
C GLN A 41 5.65 3.78 -1.09
N ILE A 42 5.39 3.00 -0.03
CA ILE A 42 4.51 1.83 -0.05
C ILE A 42 3.39 2.05 0.95
N ALA A 43 2.16 2.09 0.47
CA ALA A 43 0.97 2.08 1.30
C ALA A 43 0.69 0.64 1.76
N TYR A 44 0.25 0.47 2.99
CA TYR A 44 -0.08 -0.84 3.53
C TYR A 44 -1.19 -0.75 4.58
N LYS A 45 -1.75 -1.90 4.91
CA LYS A 45 -2.69 -2.03 6.02
C LYS A 45 -2.40 -3.31 6.79
N THR A 46 -2.62 -3.24 8.10
CA THR A 46 -2.45 -4.39 8.99
C THR A 46 -3.74 -4.71 9.71
N TYR A 47 -3.89 -5.99 10.08
CA TYR A 47 -5.00 -6.51 10.87
C TYR A 47 -4.44 -7.44 11.94
N GLY A 48 -4.88 -7.26 13.19
CA GLY A 48 -4.37 -8.01 14.34
C GLY A 48 -3.08 -7.44 14.93
N THR A 49 -2.42 -8.24 15.75
CA THR A 49 -1.21 -7.83 16.50
C THR A 49 -0.07 -8.81 16.26
N LEU A 50 1.10 -8.27 15.92
CA LEU A 50 2.32 -9.07 15.77
C LEU A 50 2.80 -9.52 17.16
N ASN A 51 3.03 -10.83 17.32
CA ASN A 51 3.57 -11.35 18.56
C ASN A 51 5.08 -11.08 18.72
N ALA A 52 5.60 -11.29 19.91
CA ALA A 52 6.99 -10.92 20.24
C ALA A 52 8.04 -11.68 19.42
N ASP A 53 7.77 -12.95 19.11
CA ASP A 53 8.65 -13.80 18.29
C ASP A 53 8.38 -13.70 16.78
N LYS A 54 7.41 -12.86 16.39
CA LYS A 54 7.02 -12.60 15.00
C LYS A 54 6.58 -13.84 14.21
N SER A 55 6.12 -14.89 14.89
CA SER A 55 5.75 -16.16 14.27
C SER A 55 4.34 -16.18 13.67
N ASN A 56 3.50 -15.16 13.96
CA ASN A 56 2.11 -15.09 13.55
C ASN A 56 1.84 -14.15 12.37
N ALA A 57 2.89 -13.72 11.65
CA ALA A 57 2.75 -12.79 10.51
C ALA A 57 2.30 -13.54 9.24
N ILE A 58 1.33 -12.95 8.53
CA ILE A 58 0.84 -13.41 7.23
C ILE A 58 0.88 -12.23 6.26
N LEU A 59 1.66 -12.35 5.18
CA LEU A 59 1.64 -11.41 4.07
C LEU A 59 0.56 -11.81 3.08
N VAL A 60 -0.34 -10.88 2.79
CA VAL A 60 -1.37 -11.04 1.75
C VAL A 60 -0.95 -10.23 0.52
N CYS A 61 -0.87 -10.91 -0.62
CA CYS A 61 -0.66 -10.29 -1.91
C CYS A 61 -2.03 -10.14 -2.59
N HIS A 62 -2.52 -8.92 -2.69
CA HIS A 62 -3.81 -8.65 -3.34
C HIS A 62 -3.73 -8.85 -4.86
N ALA A 63 -4.89 -9.03 -5.52
CA ALA A 63 -4.97 -9.08 -6.99
C ALA A 63 -4.51 -7.73 -7.59
N LEU A 64 -4.04 -7.74 -8.84
CA LEU A 64 -3.52 -6.54 -9.53
C LEU A 64 -4.49 -5.35 -9.50
N THR A 65 -5.79 -5.61 -9.50
CA THR A 65 -6.85 -4.59 -9.43
C THR A 65 -7.32 -4.27 -8.01
N GLY A 66 -6.68 -4.87 -7.01
CA GLY A 66 -6.96 -4.64 -5.59
C GLY A 66 -6.07 -3.55 -4.97
N ASP A 67 -6.15 -3.46 -3.66
CA ASP A 67 -5.35 -2.56 -2.85
C ASP A 67 -5.11 -3.15 -1.45
N GLN A 68 -4.48 -2.39 -0.56
CA GLN A 68 -4.16 -2.80 0.80
C GLN A 68 -5.38 -3.03 1.71
N HIS A 69 -6.57 -2.57 1.34
CA HIS A 69 -7.81 -2.72 2.13
C HIS A 69 -8.48 -4.08 1.93
N VAL A 70 -7.70 -5.17 2.03
CA VAL A 70 -8.15 -6.53 1.70
C VAL A 70 -9.27 -7.06 2.61
N ALA A 71 -9.34 -6.62 3.87
CA ALA A 71 -10.34 -7.04 4.86
C ALA A 71 -10.99 -5.86 5.59
N SER A 72 -11.10 -4.73 4.91
CA SER A 72 -11.80 -3.54 5.39
C SER A 72 -12.38 -2.77 4.22
N THR A 73 -13.40 -1.96 4.48
CA THR A 73 -13.94 -1.05 3.47
C THR A 73 -12.88 -0.07 3.01
N ASN A 74 -12.66 0.03 1.71
CA ASN A 74 -11.78 1.04 1.13
C ASN A 74 -12.41 2.42 1.30
N PRO A 75 -11.76 3.37 1.97
CA PRO A 75 -12.37 4.67 2.30
C PRO A 75 -12.54 5.60 1.08
N VAL A 76 -11.87 5.30 -0.03
CA VAL A 76 -11.99 6.08 -1.28
C VAL A 76 -13.14 5.56 -2.14
N THR A 77 -13.21 4.23 -2.32
CA THR A 77 -14.19 3.61 -3.22
C THR A 77 -15.48 3.19 -2.53
N GLY A 78 -15.47 3.09 -1.19
CA GLY A 78 -16.58 2.55 -0.39
C GLY A 78 -16.82 1.05 -0.58
N LYS A 79 -15.95 0.35 -1.31
CA LYS A 79 -16.09 -1.09 -1.56
C LYS A 79 -15.50 -1.91 -0.41
N PRO A 80 -16.13 -3.06 -0.05
CA PRO A 80 -15.57 -3.98 0.92
C PRO A 80 -14.30 -4.65 0.38
N GLY A 81 -13.42 -5.07 1.27
CA GLY A 81 -12.22 -5.81 0.92
C GLY A 81 -12.54 -7.20 0.35
N GLY A 82 -11.84 -7.59 -0.72
CA GLY A 82 -12.11 -8.86 -1.40
C GLY A 82 -11.74 -10.12 -0.59
N TRP A 83 -11.04 -9.97 0.53
CA TRP A 83 -10.59 -11.08 1.40
C TRP A 83 -11.35 -11.18 2.71
N GLU A 84 -12.42 -10.41 2.92
CA GLU A 84 -13.25 -10.45 4.14
C GLU A 84 -13.85 -11.86 4.41
N VAL A 85 -13.98 -12.67 3.37
CA VAL A 85 -14.42 -14.08 3.53
C VAL A 85 -13.37 -14.96 4.21
N LEU A 86 -12.09 -14.59 4.18
CA LEU A 86 -10.97 -15.33 4.74
C LEU A 86 -10.36 -14.66 5.97
N ILE A 87 -10.42 -13.32 6.04
CA ILE A 87 -9.80 -12.51 7.09
C ILE A 87 -10.89 -11.85 7.92
N GLY A 88 -10.94 -12.16 9.20
CA GLY A 88 -11.92 -11.60 10.14
C GLY A 88 -12.14 -12.48 11.35
N PRO A 89 -12.91 -12.01 12.35
CA PRO A 89 -13.20 -12.80 13.56
C PRO A 89 -13.82 -14.15 13.23
N GLY A 90 -13.25 -15.22 13.76
CA GLY A 90 -13.70 -16.61 13.52
C GLY A 90 -13.45 -17.15 12.12
N ARG A 91 -12.73 -16.41 11.27
CA ARG A 91 -12.33 -16.88 9.93
C ARG A 91 -11.02 -17.66 10.02
N ILE A 92 -10.61 -18.28 8.91
CA ILE A 92 -9.37 -19.06 8.84
C ILE A 92 -8.14 -18.21 9.18
N THR A 93 -8.17 -16.93 8.81
CA THR A 93 -7.17 -15.93 9.15
C THR A 93 -7.78 -14.92 10.13
N ASP A 94 -7.93 -15.36 11.39
CA ASP A 94 -8.51 -14.52 12.45
C ASP A 94 -7.46 -13.54 12.98
N PRO A 95 -7.72 -12.22 12.93
CA PRO A 95 -6.83 -11.18 13.47
C PRO A 95 -6.58 -11.28 14.98
N ALA A 96 -7.39 -12.04 15.74
CA ALA A 96 -7.11 -12.34 17.14
C ALA A 96 -5.91 -13.31 17.30
N ARG A 97 -5.55 -14.06 16.25
CA ARG A 97 -4.46 -15.05 16.25
C ARG A 97 -3.29 -14.64 15.36
N PHE A 98 -3.59 -13.99 14.24
CA PHE A 98 -2.62 -13.67 13.20
C PHE A 98 -2.46 -12.16 13.04
N PHE A 99 -1.24 -11.75 12.74
CA PHE A 99 -0.93 -10.42 12.25
C PHE A 99 -0.89 -10.45 10.73
N VAL A 100 -1.94 -9.91 10.11
CA VAL A 100 -2.05 -9.88 8.66
C VAL A 100 -1.55 -8.54 8.15
N ILE A 101 -0.70 -8.55 7.14
CA ILE A 101 -0.22 -7.35 6.46
C ILE A 101 -0.50 -7.47 4.97
N CYS A 102 -1.00 -6.40 4.38
CA CYS A 102 -1.16 -6.27 2.94
C CYS A 102 -0.60 -4.91 2.49
N SER A 103 0.40 -4.95 1.61
CA SER A 103 0.95 -3.76 0.96
C SER A 103 0.27 -3.53 -0.39
N ASN A 104 0.07 -2.27 -0.76
CA ASN A 104 -0.31 -1.92 -2.13
C ASN A 104 0.92 -2.02 -3.03
N VAL A 105 0.76 -2.63 -4.20
CA VAL A 105 1.86 -2.82 -5.14
C VAL A 105 2.44 -1.49 -5.64
N LEU A 106 3.74 -1.46 -5.83
CA LEU A 106 4.41 -0.34 -6.51
C LEU A 106 3.87 -0.23 -7.95
N GLY A 107 3.63 0.99 -8.41
CA GLY A 107 2.94 1.22 -9.69
C GLY A 107 1.41 1.21 -9.58
N GLY A 108 0.86 0.95 -8.38
CA GLY A 108 -0.58 1.01 -8.09
C GLY A 108 -1.12 2.44 -8.03
N CYS A 109 -2.44 2.58 -7.81
CA CYS A 109 -3.13 3.88 -7.81
C CYS A 109 -3.54 4.36 -6.42
N LEU A 110 -3.37 3.55 -5.36
CA LEU A 110 -3.92 3.81 -4.04
C LEU A 110 -2.82 3.86 -2.97
N GLY A 111 -1.95 4.85 -3.07
CA GLY A 111 -1.03 5.26 -2.03
C GLY A 111 0.40 4.75 -2.13
N SER A 112 0.69 3.63 -2.79
CA SER A 112 2.08 3.31 -3.19
C SER A 112 2.48 4.15 -4.40
N THR A 113 3.78 4.47 -4.52
CA THR A 113 4.27 5.24 -5.66
C THR A 113 3.84 4.62 -6.98
N GLY A 114 3.17 5.42 -7.78
CA GLY A 114 2.55 5.01 -9.03
C GLY A 114 2.33 6.19 -9.98
N PRO A 115 1.61 6.01 -11.09
CA PRO A 115 1.40 7.05 -12.08
C PRO A 115 0.73 8.32 -11.54
N ALA A 116 -0.14 8.17 -10.53
CA ALA A 116 -0.86 9.30 -9.93
C ALA A 116 -0.06 10.03 -8.84
N THR A 117 1.07 9.47 -8.39
CA THR A 117 1.95 10.09 -7.37
C THR A 117 2.67 11.29 -7.96
N THR A 118 2.84 12.33 -7.17
CA THR A 118 3.60 13.51 -7.56
C THR A 118 5.09 13.19 -7.70
N ASP A 119 5.63 13.43 -8.88
CA ASP A 119 7.06 13.37 -9.14
C ASP A 119 7.74 14.57 -8.46
N PRO A 120 8.66 14.36 -7.51
CA PRO A 120 9.32 15.43 -6.78
C PRO A 120 10.18 16.34 -7.68
N ALA A 121 10.64 15.86 -8.84
CA ALA A 121 11.44 16.63 -9.77
C ALA A 121 10.61 17.66 -10.54
N THR A 122 9.34 17.36 -10.81
CA THR A 122 8.49 18.19 -11.66
C THR A 122 7.32 18.84 -10.91
N GLY A 123 6.97 18.33 -9.71
CA GLY A 123 5.79 18.75 -8.96
C GLY A 123 4.46 18.35 -9.63
N LYS A 124 4.48 17.46 -10.61
CA LYS A 124 3.31 16.96 -11.35
C LYS A 124 3.22 15.43 -11.19
N PRO A 125 2.05 14.82 -11.40
CA PRO A 125 1.95 13.35 -11.41
C PRO A 125 2.94 12.73 -12.40
N TYR A 126 3.53 11.60 -12.02
CA TYR A 126 4.43 10.85 -12.91
C TYR A 126 3.79 10.54 -14.26
N GLY A 127 2.52 10.12 -14.26
CA GLY A 127 1.82 9.73 -15.48
C GLY A 127 2.61 8.69 -16.26
N LEU A 128 2.85 8.96 -17.55
CA LEU A 128 3.63 8.11 -18.44
C LEU A 128 5.15 8.18 -18.21
N ASN A 129 5.61 9.12 -17.38
CA ASN A 129 7.03 9.24 -17.02
C ASN A 129 7.42 8.32 -15.84
N LEU A 130 6.46 7.61 -15.23
CA LEU A 130 6.79 6.61 -14.23
C LEU A 130 7.68 5.55 -14.88
N PRO A 131 8.83 5.19 -14.27
CA PRO A 131 9.66 4.11 -14.80
C PRO A 131 8.86 2.81 -14.93
N VAL A 132 9.27 1.95 -15.86
CA VAL A 132 8.70 0.60 -15.98
C VAL A 132 8.97 -0.18 -14.69
N ILE A 133 7.92 -0.66 -14.06
CA ILE A 133 7.95 -1.46 -12.84
C ILE A 133 7.67 -2.92 -13.20
N THR A 134 8.59 -3.82 -12.85
CA THR A 134 8.40 -5.26 -13.01
C THR A 134 7.79 -5.88 -11.75
N ILE A 135 7.28 -7.11 -11.86
CA ILE A 135 6.83 -7.88 -10.67
C ILE A 135 8.00 -8.06 -9.69
N ARG A 136 9.23 -8.24 -10.19
CA ARG A 136 10.42 -8.36 -9.34
C ARG A 136 10.71 -7.07 -8.57
N ASP A 137 10.49 -5.91 -9.19
CA ASP A 137 10.63 -4.63 -8.51
C ASP A 137 9.57 -4.46 -7.42
N MET A 138 8.33 -4.89 -7.66
CA MET A 138 7.27 -4.91 -6.65
C MET A 138 7.68 -5.76 -5.43
N VAL A 139 8.22 -6.95 -5.67
CA VAL A 139 8.69 -7.85 -4.60
C VAL A 139 9.86 -7.24 -3.82
N ARG A 140 10.80 -6.57 -4.49
CA ARG A 140 11.93 -5.90 -3.81
C ARG A 140 11.48 -4.71 -2.96
N ALA A 141 10.38 -4.08 -3.33
CA ALA A 141 9.85 -2.93 -2.60
C ALA A 141 9.05 -3.32 -1.34
N GLN A 142 8.57 -4.58 -1.25
CA GLN A 142 7.83 -5.14 -0.12
C GLN A 142 8.76 -5.72 0.96
#